data_2e4d3bcadbcce793d3ec34ea5fca693b
#
_entry.id   2e4d3bcadbcce793d3ec34ea5fca693b
#
_cell.length_a   1.000
_cell.length_b   1.000
_cell.length_c   1.000
_cell.angle_alpha   90.00
_cell.angle_beta   90.00
_cell.angle_gamma   90.00
#
_symmetry.space_group_name_H-M   'P 1'
#
loop_
_entity.id
_entity.type
_entity.pdbx_description
1 polymer ?
#
loop_
_entity_poly.entity_id
_entity_poly.type
_entity_poly.pdbx_seq_one_letter_code
_entity_poly.pdbx_strand_id
1 'polypeptide(L)'
;MCIRDRHSRLGNFTYFFFLILAGAFSMLPFIYCICTAFKPLDELLVFPPRFFVHRPTVENFVILPTLIEKLRVPLSRYIFNTAFITFAGTALHIIVASMAAYVLAKTDIKFKKAIFAVVQLSLLYNAYTLEVPRYLIYSNMKIIDTLWVYILPAIPSTTGVFLIKQYMDSSVPDSLLEAARIDGAGPVSIYFKIVMPITKPAWMTLMLLSFQSLWSAMPSGTVFSEKLKTLPYVLSSITAGGIARAGSAMAAAVLMIIPPIIILVISQTNVVETMGSAGMKG
;
A
#
# COMPACT_ATOMS: atom_id res chain seq x y z
N MET A 1 -1.30 37.09 13.19
CA MET A 1 -0.17 37.65 12.43
C MET A 1 -0.36 37.16 11.00
N CYS A 2 -0.89 38.02 10.11
CA CYS A 2 -1.13 37.66 8.70
C CYS A 2 0.22 37.59 7.97
N ILE A 3 0.73 36.42 7.73
CA ILE A 3 1.85 36.19 6.80
C ILE A 3 1.27 36.42 5.39
N ARG A 4 1.47 37.60 4.86
CA ARG A 4 1.13 37.99 3.49
C ARG A 4 2.14 37.31 2.57
N ASP A 5 1.76 36.17 2.00
CA ASP A 5 2.54 35.43 1.01
C ASP A 5 2.92 36.32 -0.16
N ARG A 6 4.15 36.89 -0.11
CA ARG A 6 4.77 37.59 -1.23
C ARG A 6 5.36 36.57 -2.22
N HIS A 7 4.53 35.73 -2.79
CA HIS A 7 4.98 34.99 -3.97
C HIS A 7 5.00 35.91 -5.17
N SER A 8 6.19 36.19 -5.72
CA SER A 8 6.28 36.92 -6.99
C SER A 8 5.63 36.08 -8.09
N ARG A 9 4.93 36.70 -9.05
CA ARG A 9 4.31 35.99 -10.18
C ARG A 9 5.31 35.09 -10.92
N LEU A 10 6.57 35.55 -11.01
CA LEU A 10 7.66 34.81 -11.62
C LEU A 10 8.03 33.54 -10.79
N GLY A 11 8.09 33.64 -9.47
CA GLY A 11 8.37 32.54 -8.57
C GLY A 11 7.27 31.45 -8.65
N ASN A 12 6.00 31.86 -8.68
CA ASN A 12 4.90 30.93 -8.87
C ASN A 12 4.97 30.24 -10.24
N PHE A 13 5.27 30.98 -11.33
CA PHE A 13 5.41 30.38 -12.66
C PHE A 13 6.54 29.34 -12.69
N THR A 14 7.72 29.66 -12.15
CA THR A 14 8.85 28.73 -12.08
C THR A 14 8.52 27.49 -11.25
N TYR A 15 7.84 27.66 -10.12
CA TYR A 15 7.40 26.56 -9.27
C TYR A 15 6.41 25.63 -9.99
N PHE A 16 5.36 26.17 -10.60
CA PHE A 16 4.39 25.39 -11.37
C PHE A 16 5.00 24.73 -12.60
N PHE A 17 5.90 25.41 -13.31
CA PHE A 17 6.62 24.84 -14.45
C PHE A 17 7.44 23.62 -14.03
N PHE A 18 8.19 23.74 -12.94
CA PHE A 18 8.98 22.62 -12.42
C PHE A 18 8.10 21.44 -11.97
N LEU A 19 6.98 21.73 -11.29
CA LEU A 19 6.04 20.68 -10.87
C LEU A 19 5.39 19.96 -12.06
N ILE A 20 4.99 20.71 -13.08
CA ILE A 20 4.41 20.11 -14.31
C ILE A 20 5.45 19.28 -15.03
N LEU A 21 6.69 19.74 -15.14
CA LEU A 21 7.78 19.01 -15.79
C LEU A 21 8.08 17.69 -15.04
N ALA A 22 8.21 17.78 -13.71
CA ALA A 22 8.44 16.61 -12.87
C ALA A 22 7.25 15.62 -12.92
N GLY A 23 6.03 16.13 -12.90
CA GLY A 23 4.81 15.31 -13.03
C GLY A 23 4.72 14.62 -14.39
N ALA A 24 4.99 15.36 -15.48
CA ALA A 24 5.02 14.79 -16.83
C ALA A 24 6.08 13.70 -16.98
N PHE A 25 7.28 13.93 -16.44
CA PHE A 25 8.35 12.94 -16.43
C PHE A 25 7.95 11.66 -15.66
N SER A 26 7.32 11.82 -14.49
CA SER A 26 6.83 10.70 -13.68
C SER A 26 5.71 9.90 -14.34
N MET A 27 4.94 10.53 -15.26
CA MET A 27 3.87 9.86 -16.01
C MET A 27 4.38 9.03 -17.20
N LEU A 28 5.60 9.30 -17.70
CA LEU A 28 6.14 8.60 -18.88
C LEU A 28 6.13 7.06 -18.75
N PRO A 29 6.57 6.45 -17.63
CA PRO A 29 6.54 4.99 -17.50
C PRO A 29 5.13 4.41 -17.58
N PHE A 30 4.13 5.11 -16.99
CA PHE A 30 2.74 4.68 -17.03
C PHE A 30 2.17 4.75 -18.45
N ILE A 31 2.43 5.84 -19.17
CA ILE A 31 2.02 5.99 -20.57
C ILE A 31 2.68 4.92 -21.42
N TYR A 32 3.97 4.66 -21.24
CA TYR A 32 4.69 3.62 -21.95
C TYR A 32 4.12 2.22 -21.66
N CYS A 33 3.78 1.91 -20.41
CA CYS A 33 3.15 0.67 -20.01
C CYS A 33 1.79 0.47 -20.72
N ILE A 34 0.95 1.52 -20.72
CA ILE A 34 -0.35 1.49 -21.41
C ILE A 34 -0.15 1.32 -22.92
N CYS A 35 0.72 2.13 -23.55
CA CYS A 35 1.01 2.00 -24.97
C CYS A 35 1.50 0.59 -25.33
N THR A 36 2.40 0.03 -24.54
CA THR A 36 2.96 -1.31 -24.78
C THR A 36 1.91 -2.42 -24.60
N ALA A 37 0.96 -2.26 -23.68
CA ALA A 37 -0.14 -3.18 -23.51
C ALA A 37 -1.05 -3.31 -24.76
N PHE A 38 -1.15 -2.24 -25.55
CA PHE A 38 -1.93 -2.21 -26.79
C PHE A 38 -1.12 -2.44 -28.06
N LYS A 39 0.21 -2.69 -27.98
CA LYS A 39 1.04 -2.99 -29.15
C LYS A 39 0.86 -4.43 -29.61
N PRO A 40 0.70 -4.68 -30.93
CA PRO A 40 0.79 -6.02 -31.48
C PRO A 40 2.25 -6.54 -31.41
N LEU A 41 2.41 -7.86 -31.51
CA LEU A 41 3.71 -8.53 -31.35
C LEU A 41 4.76 -8.03 -32.35
N ASP A 42 4.36 -7.74 -33.58
CA ASP A 42 5.25 -7.22 -34.64
C ASP A 42 5.82 -5.83 -34.30
N GLU A 43 5.06 -4.95 -33.61
CA GLU A 43 5.56 -3.66 -33.12
C GLU A 43 6.48 -3.80 -31.91
N LEU A 44 6.30 -4.83 -31.09
CA LEU A 44 7.15 -5.09 -29.92
C LEU A 44 8.54 -5.56 -30.29
N LEU A 45 8.68 -6.23 -31.44
CA LEU A 45 9.95 -6.78 -31.95
C LEU A 45 10.77 -5.76 -32.76
N VAL A 46 10.23 -4.58 -33.03
CA VAL A 46 10.95 -3.53 -33.79
C VAL A 46 12.03 -2.89 -32.92
N PHE A 47 13.24 -2.80 -33.43
CA PHE A 47 14.37 -2.09 -32.83
C PHE A 47 14.74 -0.84 -33.66
N PRO A 48 14.91 0.35 -33.05
CA PRO A 48 14.69 0.69 -31.64
C PRO A 48 13.20 0.67 -31.27
N PRO A 49 12.88 0.36 -29.99
CA PRO A 49 11.49 0.27 -29.54
C PRO A 49 10.79 1.62 -29.62
N ARG A 50 9.64 1.66 -30.27
CA ARG A 50 8.85 2.89 -30.42
C ARG A 50 8.13 3.19 -29.10
N PHE A 51 7.97 4.45 -28.74
CA PHE A 51 7.26 4.84 -27.52
C PHE A 51 5.73 4.67 -27.69
N PHE A 52 5.16 5.23 -28.75
CA PHE A 52 3.73 5.17 -29.04
C PHE A 52 3.35 3.95 -29.89
N VAL A 53 2.10 3.52 -29.74
CA VAL A 53 1.49 2.47 -30.53
C VAL A 53 0.99 3.05 -31.87
N HIS A 54 1.22 2.36 -32.98
CA HIS A 54 0.71 2.75 -34.30
C HIS A 54 -0.56 1.97 -34.67
N ARG A 55 -0.61 0.69 -34.33
CA ARG A 55 -1.75 -0.20 -34.62
C ARG A 55 -2.27 -0.78 -33.30
N PRO A 56 -3.15 -0.06 -32.55
CA PRO A 56 -3.62 -0.53 -31.27
C PRO A 56 -4.44 -1.84 -31.41
N THR A 57 -4.11 -2.82 -30.57
CA THR A 57 -4.81 -4.10 -30.49
C THR A 57 -5.17 -4.41 -29.04
N VAL A 58 -6.26 -5.15 -28.82
CA VAL A 58 -6.65 -5.70 -27.52
C VAL A 58 -6.20 -7.14 -27.33
N GLU A 59 -5.49 -7.71 -28.30
CA GLU A 59 -5.08 -9.12 -28.33
C GLU A 59 -4.30 -9.53 -27.08
N ASN A 60 -3.42 -8.66 -26.57
CA ASN A 60 -2.65 -8.90 -25.36
C ASN A 60 -3.54 -9.15 -24.12
N PHE A 61 -4.71 -8.50 -24.04
CA PHE A 61 -5.67 -8.72 -22.96
C PHE A 61 -6.47 -10.01 -23.17
N VAL A 62 -6.78 -10.36 -24.42
CA VAL A 62 -7.54 -11.58 -24.76
C VAL A 62 -6.67 -12.84 -24.56
N ILE A 63 -5.38 -12.77 -24.86
CA ILE A 63 -4.44 -13.89 -24.68
C ILE A 63 -4.07 -14.09 -23.21
N LEU A 64 -4.20 -13.07 -22.34
CA LEU A 64 -3.77 -13.13 -20.95
C LEU A 64 -4.39 -14.32 -20.18
N PRO A 65 -5.71 -14.57 -20.19
CA PRO A 65 -6.30 -15.73 -19.53
C PRO A 65 -5.74 -17.05 -20.03
N THR A 66 -5.53 -17.22 -21.33
CA THR A 66 -5.02 -18.47 -21.92
C THR A 66 -3.56 -18.77 -21.53
N LEU A 67 -2.74 -17.73 -21.35
CA LEU A 67 -1.39 -17.86 -20.83
C LEU A 67 -1.40 -18.34 -19.37
N ILE A 68 -2.37 -17.88 -18.59
CA ILE A 68 -2.51 -18.22 -17.16
C ILE A 68 -3.12 -19.62 -17.01
N GLU A 69 -4.05 -20.03 -17.86
CA GLU A 69 -4.64 -21.39 -17.81
C GLU A 69 -3.60 -22.50 -17.95
N LYS A 70 -2.47 -22.22 -18.63
CA LYS A 70 -1.34 -23.16 -18.70
C LYS A 70 -0.73 -23.47 -17.32
N LEU A 71 -0.96 -22.64 -16.29
CA LEU A 71 -0.57 -22.85 -14.90
C LEU A 71 -1.52 -23.77 -14.13
N ARG A 72 -2.54 -24.35 -14.78
CA ARG A 72 -3.56 -25.26 -14.19
C ARG A 72 -4.43 -24.62 -13.09
N VAL A 73 -4.39 -23.30 -12.93
CA VAL A 73 -5.21 -22.57 -11.96
C VAL A 73 -5.89 -21.39 -12.69
N PRO A 74 -7.21 -21.21 -12.56
CA PRO A 74 -7.91 -20.15 -13.25
C PRO A 74 -7.49 -18.76 -12.71
N LEU A 75 -7.46 -17.76 -13.59
CA LEU A 75 -7.13 -16.37 -13.27
C LEU A 75 -7.95 -15.83 -12.09
N SER A 76 -9.23 -16.19 -12.02
CA SER A 76 -10.14 -15.79 -10.94
C SER A 76 -9.61 -16.15 -9.55
N ARG A 77 -8.89 -17.26 -9.42
CA ARG A 77 -8.31 -17.70 -8.15
C ARG A 77 -7.18 -16.76 -7.69
N TYR A 78 -6.30 -16.35 -8.59
CA TYR A 78 -5.23 -15.41 -8.28
C TYR A 78 -5.77 -14.02 -7.92
N ILE A 79 -6.81 -13.57 -8.64
CA ILE A 79 -7.51 -12.31 -8.32
C ILE A 79 -8.14 -12.40 -6.94
N PHE A 80 -8.86 -13.49 -6.64
CA PHE A 80 -9.48 -13.71 -5.34
C PHE A 80 -8.44 -13.73 -4.21
N ASN A 81 -7.35 -14.47 -4.38
CA ASN A 81 -6.30 -14.54 -3.36
C ASN A 81 -5.71 -13.15 -3.08
N THR A 82 -5.36 -12.40 -4.14
CA THR A 82 -4.79 -11.06 -3.99
C THR A 82 -5.78 -10.10 -3.33
N ALA A 83 -7.04 -10.11 -3.77
CA ALA A 83 -8.07 -9.28 -3.17
C ALA A 83 -8.30 -9.65 -1.70
N PHE A 84 -8.46 -10.93 -1.40
CA PHE A 84 -8.68 -11.41 -0.03
C PHE A 84 -7.52 -11.04 0.91
N ILE A 85 -6.28 -11.33 0.50
CA ILE A 85 -5.07 -10.99 1.27
C ILE A 85 -5.02 -9.49 1.53
N THR A 86 -5.27 -8.70 0.48
CA THR A 86 -5.15 -7.23 0.57
C THR A 86 -6.24 -6.63 1.45
N PHE A 87 -7.51 -6.97 1.23
CA PHE A 87 -8.60 -6.39 2.03
C PHE A 87 -8.58 -6.89 3.47
N ALA A 88 -8.44 -8.20 3.69
CA ALA A 88 -8.40 -8.76 5.04
C ALA A 88 -7.15 -8.29 5.80
N GLY A 89 -5.98 -8.34 5.17
CA GLY A 89 -4.72 -7.89 5.78
C GLY A 89 -4.74 -6.40 6.11
N THR A 90 -5.20 -5.55 5.19
CA THR A 90 -5.32 -4.09 5.43
C THR A 90 -6.30 -3.78 6.57
N ALA A 91 -7.47 -4.42 6.60
CA ALA A 91 -8.46 -4.20 7.66
C ALA A 91 -7.91 -4.62 9.03
N LEU A 92 -7.32 -5.81 9.13
CA LEU A 92 -6.72 -6.28 10.39
C LEU A 92 -5.54 -5.40 10.82
N HIS A 93 -4.70 -4.99 9.88
CA HIS A 93 -3.60 -4.06 10.16
C HIS A 93 -4.09 -2.74 10.76
N ILE A 94 -5.09 -2.09 10.14
CA ILE A 94 -5.63 -0.81 10.63
C ILE A 94 -6.19 -0.98 12.03
N ILE A 95 -6.99 -2.02 12.27
CA ILE A 95 -7.61 -2.27 13.58
C ILE A 95 -6.52 -2.46 14.65
N VAL A 96 -5.58 -3.37 14.43
CA VAL A 96 -4.55 -3.68 15.43
C VAL A 96 -3.59 -2.50 15.64
N ALA A 97 -3.14 -1.85 14.57
CA ALA A 97 -2.24 -0.71 14.65
C ALA A 97 -2.89 0.49 15.35
N SER A 98 -4.17 0.79 15.06
CA SER A 98 -4.88 1.91 15.69
C SER A 98 -5.21 1.64 17.17
N MET A 99 -5.55 0.40 17.54
CA MET A 99 -5.73 0.01 18.95
C MET A 99 -4.41 0.12 19.72
N ALA A 100 -3.32 -0.40 19.18
CA ALA A 100 -2.00 -0.28 19.80
C ALA A 100 -1.56 1.18 19.93
N ALA A 101 -1.77 1.98 18.87
CA ALA A 101 -1.48 3.41 18.90
C ALA A 101 -2.32 4.15 19.95
N TYR A 102 -3.60 3.84 20.10
CA TYR A 102 -4.47 4.43 21.11
C TYR A 102 -3.97 4.14 22.53
N VAL A 103 -3.62 2.89 22.81
CA VAL A 103 -3.05 2.52 24.11
C VAL A 103 -1.75 3.25 24.37
N LEU A 104 -0.86 3.33 23.38
CA LEU A 104 0.43 4.04 23.50
C LEU A 104 0.29 5.57 23.52
N ALA A 105 -0.74 6.16 22.93
CA ALA A 105 -0.94 7.61 22.91
C ALA A 105 -1.70 8.10 24.15
N LYS A 106 -2.83 7.47 24.51
CA LYS A 106 -3.89 8.03 25.33
C LYS A 106 -4.21 7.26 26.60
N THR A 107 -3.40 6.24 26.96
CA THR A 107 -3.56 5.53 28.23
C THR A 107 -2.26 5.55 29.04
N ASP A 108 -2.40 5.47 30.37
CA ASP A 108 -1.27 5.46 31.30
C ASP A 108 -0.85 4.02 31.63
N ILE A 109 -0.06 3.44 30.72
CA ILE A 109 0.50 2.11 30.94
C ILE A 109 1.96 2.19 31.41
N LYS A 110 2.32 1.25 32.30
CA LYS A 110 3.71 1.09 32.73
C LYS A 110 4.59 0.79 31.51
N PHE A 111 5.81 1.35 31.49
CA PHE A 111 6.77 1.17 30.41
C PHE A 111 6.37 1.71 29.02
N LYS A 112 5.35 2.56 28.90
CA LYS A 112 4.89 3.19 27.64
C LYS A 112 6.06 3.70 26.78
N LYS A 113 7.00 4.45 27.39
CA LYS A 113 8.17 5.00 26.68
C LYS A 113 9.09 3.91 26.16
N ALA A 114 9.34 2.86 26.95
CA ALA A 114 10.19 1.75 26.54
C ALA A 114 9.57 0.94 25.38
N ILE A 115 8.27 0.64 25.48
CA ILE A 115 7.54 -0.06 24.41
C ILE A 115 7.60 0.76 23.12
N PHE A 116 7.36 2.07 23.19
CA PHE A 116 7.42 2.92 22.01
C PHE A 116 8.83 3.05 21.44
N ALA A 117 9.88 3.07 22.28
CA ALA A 117 11.26 3.04 21.84
C ALA A 117 11.59 1.74 21.06
N VAL A 118 11.08 0.58 21.50
CA VAL A 118 11.21 -0.69 20.76
C VAL A 118 10.52 -0.61 19.40
N VAL A 119 9.32 -0.02 19.34
CA VAL A 119 8.62 0.22 18.05
C VAL A 119 9.46 1.09 17.13
N GLN A 120 10.06 2.19 17.64
CA GLN A 120 10.92 3.05 16.84
C GLN A 120 12.20 2.35 16.37
N LEU A 121 12.86 1.59 17.24
CA LEU A 121 14.05 0.81 16.88
C LEU A 121 13.72 -0.23 15.80
N SER A 122 12.54 -0.87 15.86
CA SER A 122 12.17 -1.87 14.86
C SER A 122 11.93 -1.30 13.46
N LEU A 123 11.71 0.02 13.30
CA LEU A 123 11.67 0.68 12.00
C LEU A 123 13.03 0.72 11.29
N LEU A 124 14.12 0.60 12.04
CA LEU A 124 15.50 0.61 11.51
C LEU A 124 15.94 -0.76 10.98
N TYR A 125 15.21 -1.84 11.32
CA TYR A 125 15.57 -3.18 10.87
C TYR A 125 15.20 -3.42 9.42
N ASN A 126 16.15 -3.97 8.66
CA ASN A 126 15.90 -4.39 7.30
C ASN A 126 15.07 -5.70 7.29
N ALA A 127 14.01 -5.73 6.46
CA ALA A 127 13.13 -6.90 6.35
C ALA A 127 13.86 -8.19 5.91
N TYR A 128 14.91 -8.06 5.09
CA TYR A 128 15.70 -9.21 4.61
C TYR A 128 16.45 -9.95 5.71
N THR A 129 16.91 -9.24 6.75
CA THR A 129 17.60 -9.88 7.90
C THR A 129 16.69 -10.80 8.70
N LEU A 130 15.39 -10.58 8.62
CA LEU A 130 14.37 -11.31 9.37
C LEU A 130 13.73 -12.45 8.59
N GLU A 131 14.13 -12.71 7.34
CA GLU A 131 13.48 -13.75 6.52
C GLU A 131 13.65 -15.16 7.10
N VAL A 132 14.86 -15.52 7.53
CA VAL A 132 15.11 -16.86 8.13
C VAL A 132 14.39 -17.02 9.47
N PRO A 133 14.51 -16.13 10.47
CA PRO A 133 13.73 -16.20 11.69
C PRO A 133 12.22 -16.26 11.44
N ARG A 134 11.72 -15.48 10.49
CA ARG A 134 10.32 -15.44 10.09
C ARG A 134 9.84 -16.79 9.56
N TYR A 135 10.63 -17.41 8.67
CA TYR A 135 10.33 -18.75 8.15
C TYR A 135 10.21 -19.79 9.26
N LEU A 136 11.14 -19.80 10.23
CA LEU A 136 11.12 -20.72 11.38
C LEU A 136 9.85 -20.53 12.23
N ILE A 137 9.46 -19.27 12.48
CA ILE A 137 8.22 -18.97 13.22
C ILE A 137 7.00 -19.49 12.45
N TYR A 138 6.91 -19.25 11.14
CA TYR A 138 5.78 -19.71 10.33
C TYR A 138 5.70 -21.23 10.23
N SER A 139 6.86 -21.91 10.16
CA SER A 139 6.95 -23.35 10.19
C SER A 139 6.41 -23.92 11.51
N ASN A 140 6.83 -23.35 12.64
CA ASN A 140 6.35 -23.77 13.96
C ASN A 140 4.85 -23.49 14.15
N MET A 141 4.33 -22.39 13.59
CA MET A 141 2.90 -22.07 13.62
C MET A 141 2.07 -22.86 12.61
N LYS A 142 2.70 -23.67 11.75
CA LYS A 142 2.06 -24.46 10.68
C LYS A 142 1.22 -23.63 9.70
N ILE A 143 1.65 -22.39 9.44
CA ILE A 143 0.97 -21.47 8.50
C ILE A 143 1.66 -21.41 7.13
N ILE A 144 2.79 -22.11 6.96
CA ILE A 144 3.43 -22.27 5.66
C ILE A 144 2.44 -22.91 4.70
N ASP A 145 2.47 -22.47 3.43
CA ASP A 145 1.56 -22.86 2.37
C ASP A 145 0.07 -22.59 2.69
N THR A 146 -0.20 -21.45 3.34
CA THR A 146 -1.55 -20.93 3.59
C THR A 146 -1.62 -19.43 3.24
N LEU A 147 -2.84 -18.88 3.07
CA LEU A 147 -3.04 -17.44 2.85
C LEU A 147 -2.63 -16.58 4.07
N TRP A 148 -2.60 -17.19 5.26
CA TRP A 148 -2.20 -16.51 6.49
C TRP A 148 -0.74 -16.06 6.49
N VAL A 149 0.11 -16.69 5.70
CA VAL A 149 1.52 -16.31 5.57
C VAL A 149 1.72 -14.91 4.98
N TYR A 150 0.73 -14.42 4.22
CA TYR A 150 0.73 -13.04 3.71
C TYR A 150 0.09 -12.05 4.69
N ILE A 151 -0.98 -12.47 5.37
CA ILE A 151 -1.82 -11.59 6.22
C ILE A 151 -1.15 -11.37 7.57
N LEU A 152 -0.70 -12.46 8.23
CA LEU A 152 -0.20 -12.38 9.60
C LEU A 152 1.00 -11.45 9.79
N PRO A 153 2.00 -11.41 8.88
CA PRO A 153 3.13 -10.49 9.00
C PRO A 153 2.76 -9.02 8.79
N ALA A 154 1.68 -8.75 8.06
CA ALA A 154 1.24 -7.38 7.81
C ALA A 154 0.57 -6.74 9.04
N ILE A 155 -0.02 -7.56 9.93
CA ILE A 155 -0.77 -7.08 11.10
C ILE A 155 0.13 -6.26 12.06
N PRO A 156 1.29 -6.74 12.54
CA PRO A 156 2.12 -6.05 13.51
C PRO A 156 3.07 -5.02 12.86
N SER A 157 2.59 -4.22 11.91
CA SER A 157 3.44 -3.22 11.27
C SER A 157 3.73 -2.05 12.22
N THR A 158 4.99 -1.85 12.50
CA THR A 158 5.51 -0.76 13.34
C THR A 158 5.29 0.61 12.73
N THR A 159 5.35 0.72 11.40
CA THR A 159 5.06 1.97 10.67
C THR A 159 3.63 2.44 10.92
N GLY A 160 2.65 1.51 10.95
CA GLY A 160 1.26 1.84 11.22
C GLY A 160 1.04 2.38 12.62
N VAL A 161 1.61 1.69 13.63
CA VAL A 161 1.53 2.11 15.03
C VAL A 161 2.17 3.48 15.23
N PHE A 162 3.36 3.69 14.66
CA PHE A 162 4.09 4.96 14.75
C PHE A 162 3.29 6.11 14.14
N LEU A 163 2.81 5.96 12.89
CA LEU A 163 2.08 6.99 12.17
C LEU A 163 0.79 7.39 12.88
N ILE A 164 -0.03 6.41 13.27
CA ILE A 164 -1.30 6.70 13.95
C ILE A 164 -1.07 7.30 15.32
N LYS A 165 -0.08 6.80 16.09
CA LYS A 165 0.26 7.35 17.40
C LYS A 165 0.67 8.82 17.30
N GLN A 166 1.57 9.16 16.37
CA GLN A 166 2.01 10.55 16.19
C GLN A 166 0.85 11.47 15.84
N TYR A 167 -0.07 11.01 15.00
CA TYR A 167 -1.26 11.78 14.67
C TYR A 167 -2.22 11.91 15.86
N MET A 168 -2.45 10.85 16.64
CA MET A 168 -3.27 10.89 17.85
C MET A 168 -2.73 11.86 18.89
N ASP A 169 -1.41 11.89 19.09
CA ASP A 169 -0.78 12.81 20.04
C ASP A 169 -1.04 14.28 19.71
N SER A 170 -1.15 14.60 18.41
CA SER A 170 -1.36 15.98 17.95
C SER A 170 -2.82 16.38 17.79
N SER A 171 -3.68 15.43 17.42
CA SER A 171 -5.04 15.74 16.94
C SER A 171 -6.15 15.38 17.93
N VAL A 172 -5.86 14.57 18.94
CA VAL A 172 -6.84 14.18 19.95
C VAL A 172 -6.52 14.85 21.30
N PRO A 173 -7.26 15.89 21.74
CA PRO A 173 -7.05 16.54 23.02
C PRO A 173 -7.39 15.60 24.19
N ASP A 174 -6.56 15.60 25.23
CA ASP A 174 -6.80 14.76 26.42
C ASP A 174 -8.04 15.22 27.19
N SER A 175 -8.32 16.54 27.22
CA SER A 175 -9.53 17.10 27.81
C SER A 175 -10.83 16.54 27.21
N LEU A 176 -10.85 16.21 25.91
CA LEU A 176 -12.00 15.58 25.26
C LEU A 176 -12.23 14.16 25.78
N LEU A 177 -11.14 13.43 26.03
CA LEU A 177 -11.22 12.06 26.54
C LEU A 177 -11.63 12.05 28.02
N GLU A 178 -11.18 13.04 28.81
CA GLU A 178 -11.57 13.22 30.20
C GLU A 178 -13.07 13.56 30.31
N ALA A 179 -13.57 14.49 29.51
CA ALA A 179 -15.00 14.81 29.46
C ALA A 179 -15.84 13.58 29.12
N ALA A 180 -15.44 12.80 28.12
CA ALA A 180 -16.15 11.58 27.76
C ALA A 180 -16.15 10.52 28.87
N ARG A 181 -15.08 10.45 29.69
CA ARG A 181 -15.03 9.56 30.87
C ARG A 181 -15.97 10.03 31.98
N ILE A 182 -16.07 11.35 32.21
CA ILE A 182 -17.01 11.95 33.16
C ILE A 182 -18.45 11.65 32.72
N ASP A 183 -18.73 11.67 31.41
CA ASP A 183 -20.04 11.30 30.86
C ASP A 183 -20.31 9.78 30.91
N GLY A 184 -19.42 8.99 31.50
CA GLY A 184 -19.57 7.54 31.69
C GLY A 184 -19.21 6.69 30.47
N ALA A 185 -18.56 7.26 29.45
CA ALA A 185 -18.15 6.48 28.28
C ALA A 185 -17.00 5.53 28.63
N GLY A 186 -17.17 4.23 28.33
CA GLY A 186 -16.13 3.23 28.50
C GLY A 186 -15.03 3.37 27.45
N PRO A 187 -13.81 2.79 27.69
CA PRO A 187 -12.63 2.97 26.83
C PRO A 187 -12.85 2.51 25.39
N VAL A 188 -13.61 1.45 25.18
CA VAL A 188 -13.96 0.94 23.85
C VAL A 188 -14.88 1.91 23.10
N SER A 189 -15.85 2.50 23.81
CA SER A 189 -16.76 3.52 23.24
C SER A 189 -16.00 4.78 22.86
N ILE A 190 -15.08 5.25 23.69
CA ILE A 190 -14.20 6.38 23.42
C ILE A 190 -13.36 6.12 22.18
N TYR A 191 -12.76 4.94 22.10
CA TYR A 191 -11.94 4.56 20.94
C TYR A 191 -12.74 4.60 19.63
N PHE A 192 -13.88 3.89 19.54
CA PHE A 192 -14.64 3.80 18.28
C PHE A 192 -15.41 5.08 17.93
N LYS A 193 -15.98 5.78 18.94
CA LYS A 193 -16.87 6.91 18.67
C LYS A 193 -16.16 8.27 18.65
N ILE A 194 -15.01 8.40 19.30
CA ILE A 194 -14.28 9.68 19.40
C ILE A 194 -12.94 9.60 18.68
N VAL A 195 -12.08 8.66 19.07
CA VAL A 195 -10.70 8.63 18.59
C VAL A 195 -10.61 8.21 17.12
N MET A 196 -11.29 7.13 16.72
CA MET A 196 -11.25 6.64 15.33
C MET A 196 -11.78 7.65 14.30
N PRO A 197 -12.88 8.37 14.53
CA PRO A 197 -13.32 9.42 13.61
C PRO A 197 -12.35 10.59 13.50
N ILE A 198 -11.79 11.05 14.62
CA ILE A 198 -10.82 12.17 14.62
C ILE A 198 -9.52 11.78 13.91
N THR A 199 -9.08 10.53 14.09
CA THR A 199 -7.84 10.04 13.47
C THR A 199 -8.03 9.48 12.04
N LYS A 200 -9.18 9.75 11.43
CA LYS A 200 -9.50 9.31 10.06
C LYS A 200 -8.39 9.60 9.05
N PRO A 201 -7.76 10.79 8.99
CA PRO A 201 -6.68 11.04 8.04
C PRO A 201 -5.51 10.07 8.19
N ALA A 202 -5.11 9.76 9.43
CA ALA A 202 -3.98 8.87 9.69
C ALA A 202 -4.26 7.42 9.30
N TRP A 203 -5.40 6.85 9.68
CA TRP A 203 -5.69 5.47 9.31
C TRP A 203 -6.07 5.31 7.82
N MET A 204 -6.57 6.36 7.15
CA MET A 204 -6.74 6.37 5.70
C MET A 204 -5.37 6.36 4.97
N THR A 205 -4.40 7.10 5.48
CA THR A 205 -3.02 7.04 4.98
C THR A 205 -2.41 5.65 5.20
N LEU A 206 -2.60 5.07 6.38
CA LEU A 206 -2.17 3.71 6.66
C LEU A 206 -2.86 2.68 5.76
N MET A 207 -4.16 2.87 5.48
CA MET A 207 -4.92 2.03 4.55
C MET A 207 -4.25 2.02 3.16
N LEU A 208 -3.89 3.20 2.64
CA LEU A 208 -3.22 3.30 1.34
C LEU A 208 -1.88 2.54 1.33
N LEU A 209 -1.03 2.78 2.34
CA LEU A 209 0.29 2.14 2.44
C LEU A 209 0.19 0.61 2.58
N SER A 210 -0.72 0.15 3.45
CA SER A 210 -0.94 -1.28 3.68
C SER A 210 -1.54 -1.97 2.46
N PHE A 211 -2.54 -1.32 1.82
CA PHE A 211 -3.15 -1.82 0.61
C PHE A 211 -2.11 -2.00 -0.50
N GLN A 212 -1.27 -0.99 -0.77
CA GLN A 212 -0.23 -1.04 -1.79
C GLN A 212 0.77 -2.18 -1.53
N SER A 213 1.22 -2.33 -0.28
CA SER A 213 2.15 -3.38 0.12
C SER A 213 1.58 -4.78 -0.10
N LEU A 214 0.34 -5.01 0.35
CA LEU A 214 -0.33 -6.32 0.24
C LEU A 214 -0.80 -6.63 -1.17
N TRP A 215 -1.24 -5.61 -1.93
CA TRP A 215 -1.62 -5.77 -3.34
C TRP A 215 -0.46 -6.22 -4.21
N SER A 216 0.76 -5.81 -3.87
CA SER A 216 1.99 -6.18 -4.56
C SER A 216 2.70 -7.40 -3.94
N ALA A 217 2.09 -8.06 -2.94
CA ALA A 217 2.72 -9.16 -2.22
C ALA A 217 2.96 -10.37 -3.12
N MET A 218 4.19 -10.85 -3.11
CA MET A 218 4.62 -12.08 -3.78
C MET A 218 4.99 -13.16 -2.77
N PRO A 219 4.85 -14.46 -3.11
CA PRO A 219 5.32 -15.53 -2.26
C PRO A 219 6.86 -15.50 -2.16
N SER A 220 7.38 -15.43 -0.94
CA SER A 220 8.81 -15.40 -0.65
C SER A 220 9.30 -16.75 -0.09
N GLY A 221 9.19 -17.82 -0.88
CA GLY A 221 9.64 -19.17 -0.45
C GLY A 221 8.79 -19.82 0.64
N THR A 222 7.64 -19.24 0.98
CA THR A 222 6.73 -19.74 2.03
C THR A 222 5.42 -20.31 1.50
N VAL A 223 5.14 -20.13 0.19
CA VAL A 223 3.94 -20.67 -0.48
C VAL A 223 4.38 -21.46 -1.69
N PHE A 224 4.08 -22.76 -1.68
CA PHE A 224 4.46 -23.73 -2.70
C PHE A 224 3.29 -24.07 -3.62
N SER A 225 2.09 -24.19 -3.05
CA SER A 225 0.86 -24.50 -3.80
C SER A 225 0.48 -23.40 -4.78
N GLU A 226 0.37 -23.74 -6.07
CA GLU A 226 -0.01 -22.77 -7.13
C GLU A 226 -1.36 -22.08 -6.84
N LYS A 227 -2.30 -22.81 -6.24
CA LYS A 227 -3.64 -22.32 -5.87
C LYS A 227 -3.65 -21.18 -4.84
N LEU A 228 -2.55 -20.97 -4.11
CA LEU A 228 -2.42 -19.96 -3.05
C LEU A 228 -1.57 -18.77 -3.47
N LYS A 229 -1.02 -18.80 -4.68
CA LYS A 229 -0.22 -17.70 -5.21
C LYS A 229 -1.06 -16.50 -5.57
N THR A 230 -0.40 -15.35 -5.67
CA THR A 230 -1.02 -14.04 -5.91
C THR A 230 -0.93 -13.63 -7.38
N LEU A 231 -1.73 -12.65 -7.77
CA LEU A 231 -1.70 -12.10 -9.14
C LEU A 231 -0.34 -11.49 -9.51
N PRO A 232 0.38 -10.72 -8.64
CA PRO A 232 1.74 -10.26 -8.91
C PRO A 232 2.72 -11.38 -9.26
N TYR A 233 2.59 -12.55 -8.63
CA TYR A 233 3.42 -13.71 -8.96
C TYR A 233 3.18 -14.19 -10.39
N VAL A 234 1.92 -14.27 -10.82
CA VAL A 234 1.58 -14.68 -12.20
C VAL A 234 2.15 -13.69 -13.21
N LEU A 235 2.07 -12.40 -12.94
CA LEU A 235 2.67 -11.37 -13.80
C LEU A 235 4.18 -11.55 -13.93
N SER A 236 4.87 -11.81 -12.84
CA SER A 236 6.31 -12.05 -12.88
C SER A 236 6.66 -13.32 -13.71
N SER A 237 5.80 -14.33 -13.65
CA SER A 237 5.95 -15.56 -14.45
C SER A 237 5.73 -15.30 -15.95
N ILE A 238 4.82 -14.40 -16.32
CA ILE A 238 4.58 -14.01 -17.71
C ILE A 238 5.76 -13.20 -18.24
N THR A 239 6.27 -12.24 -17.48
CA THR A 239 7.43 -11.42 -17.85
C THR A 239 8.70 -12.26 -18.04
N ALA A 240 8.88 -13.32 -17.28
CA ALA A 240 9.97 -14.27 -17.44
C ALA A 240 9.95 -15.00 -18.80
N GLY A 241 8.84 -14.96 -19.54
CA GLY A 241 8.70 -15.53 -20.88
C GLY A 241 9.34 -14.71 -22.02
N GLY A 242 10.04 -13.61 -21.71
CA GLY A 242 10.79 -12.79 -22.65
C GLY A 242 9.96 -11.80 -23.46
N ILE A 243 10.58 -11.20 -24.50
CA ILE A 243 10.01 -10.10 -25.30
C ILE A 243 8.69 -10.48 -25.97
N ALA A 244 8.53 -11.72 -26.39
CA ALA A 244 7.30 -12.20 -27.03
C ALA A 244 6.06 -12.10 -26.12
N ARG A 245 6.25 -12.02 -24.81
CA ARG A 245 5.17 -11.87 -23.81
C ARG A 245 5.12 -10.48 -23.18
N ALA A 246 5.97 -9.55 -23.62
CA ALA A 246 6.03 -8.21 -23.06
C ALA A 246 4.69 -7.46 -23.15
N GLY A 247 3.97 -7.58 -24.28
CA GLY A 247 2.65 -6.98 -24.44
C GLY A 247 1.63 -7.49 -23.44
N SER A 248 1.52 -8.82 -23.28
CA SER A 248 0.60 -9.43 -22.30
C SER A 248 1.01 -9.13 -20.86
N ALA A 249 2.31 -9.05 -20.56
CA ALA A 249 2.82 -8.64 -19.26
C ALA A 249 2.44 -7.19 -18.93
N MET A 250 2.55 -6.26 -19.91
CA MET A 250 2.12 -4.88 -19.72
C MET A 250 0.60 -4.74 -19.63
N ALA A 251 -0.18 -5.53 -20.38
CA ALA A 251 -1.63 -5.59 -20.25
C ALA A 251 -2.05 -6.00 -18.84
N ALA A 252 -1.40 -7.00 -18.28
CA ALA A 252 -1.64 -7.42 -16.92
C ALA A 252 -1.18 -6.37 -15.88
N ALA A 253 -0.05 -5.69 -16.11
CA ALA A 253 0.41 -4.59 -15.25
C ALA A 253 -0.59 -3.42 -15.25
N VAL A 254 -1.19 -3.08 -16.40
CA VAL A 254 -2.25 -2.06 -16.50
C VAL A 254 -3.46 -2.45 -15.64
N LEU A 255 -3.90 -3.71 -15.69
CA LEU A 255 -4.99 -4.19 -14.83
C LEU A 255 -4.65 -4.12 -13.34
N MET A 256 -3.38 -4.41 -12.98
CA MET A 256 -2.89 -4.35 -11.60
C MET A 256 -2.81 -2.93 -11.03
N ILE A 257 -2.63 -1.92 -11.87
CA ILE A 257 -2.53 -0.53 -11.43
C ILE A 257 -3.91 0.05 -11.06
N ILE A 258 -5.01 -0.46 -11.62
CA ILE A 258 -6.36 0.09 -11.41
C ILE A 258 -6.78 0.14 -9.93
N PRO A 259 -6.74 -0.95 -9.13
CA PRO A 259 -7.20 -0.89 -7.75
C PRO A 259 -6.38 0.05 -6.84
N PRO A 260 -5.03 0.09 -6.89
CA PRO A 260 -4.26 1.09 -6.14
C PRO A 260 -4.60 2.54 -6.50
N ILE A 261 -4.86 2.85 -7.78
CA ILE A 261 -5.27 4.18 -8.20
C ILE A 261 -6.63 4.54 -7.60
N ILE A 262 -7.60 3.63 -7.63
CA ILE A 262 -8.92 3.86 -7.02
C ILE A 262 -8.77 4.19 -5.53
N ILE A 263 -7.99 3.40 -4.78
CA ILE A 263 -7.76 3.65 -3.36
C ILE A 263 -7.02 4.98 -3.14
N LEU A 264 -6.05 5.31 -3.99
CA LEU A 264 -5.34 6.60 -3.92
C LEU A 264 -6.30 7.78 -4.09
N VAL A 265 -7.17 7.73 -5.11
CA VAL A 265 -8.16 8.80 -5.37
C VAL A 265 -9.13 8.98 -4.19
N ILE A 266 -9.56 7.86 -3.58
CA ILE A 266 -10.44 7.92 -2.40
C ILE A 266 -9.73 8.49 -1.17
N SER A 267 -8.43 8.22 -1.00
CA SER A 267 -7.67 8.59 0.21
C SER A 267 -6.87 9.88 0.09
N GLN A 268 -6.71 10.46 -1.11
CA GLN A 268 -5.79 11.58 -1.38
C GLN A 268 -5.98 12.78 -0.44
N THR A 269 -7.21 13.19 -0.17
CA THR A 269 -7.50 14.34 0.72
C THR A 269 -6.98 14.08 2.15
N ASN A 270 -7.21 12.88 2.67
CA ASN A 270 -6.80 12.51 4.02
C ASN A 270 -5.27 12.33 4.13
N VAL A 271 -4.62 11.85 3.06
CA VAL A 271 -3.16 11.71 2.99
C VAL A 271 -2.49 13.08 3.08
N VAL A 272 -2.99 14.08 2.33
CA VAL A 272 -2.47 15.45 2.37
C VAL A 272 -2.63 16.07 3.76
N GLU A 273 -3.77 15.86 4.43
CA GLU A 273 -4.02 16.35 5.80
C GLU A 273 -3.05 15.73 6.81
N THR A 274 -2.79 14.42 6.70
CA THR A 274 -1.84 13.74 7.59
C THR A 274 -0.42 14.26 7.41
N MET A 275 0.02 14.47 6.17
CA MET A 275 1.34 15.02 5.87
C MET A 275 1.49 16.47 6.34
N GLY A 276 0.45 17.28 6.18
CA GLY A 276 0.42 18.66 6.64
C GLY A 276 0.55 18.78 8.16
N SER A 277 -0.15 17.94 8.92
CA SER A 277 -0.07 17.93 10.38
C SER A 277 1.27 17.42 10.92
N ALA A 278 1.94 16.52 10.21
CA ALA A 278 3.28 16.03 10.55
C ALA A 278 4.38 17.07 10.30
N GLY A 279 4.22 17.93 9.28
CA GLY A 279 5.20 18.95 8.90
C GLY A 279 5.15 20.26 9.71
N MET A 280 4.09 20.51 10.48
CA MET A 280 3.94 21.76 11.25
C MET A 280 4.57 21.75 12.65
N LYS A 281 5.32 20.73 13.02
CA LYS A 281 6.05 20.61 14.30
C LYS A 281 7.57 20.83 14.15
N GLY A 282 7.98 21.62 13.15
CA GLY A 282 9.34 22.12 13.02
C GLY A 282 9.45 23.57 13.49
#